data_af5947dd84a2fa202716cf41803d9bf8
#
_entry.id   af5947dd84a2fa202716cf41803d9bf8
#
_cell.length_a   1.000
_cell.length_b   1.000
_cell.length_c   1.000
_cell.angle_alpha   90.00
_cell.angle_beta   90.00
_cell.angle_gamma   90.00
#
_symmetry.space_group_name_H-M   'P 1'
#
loop_
_entity.id
_entity.type
_entity.pdbx_description
1 polymer ?
#
loop_
_entity_poly.entity_id
_entity_poly.type
_entity_poly.pdbx_seq_one_letter_code
_entity_poly.pdbx_strand_id
1 'polypeptide(L)'
;MAAIITDQVRILNAKNFVAGIANASNSYYSFVGLPNPTDYSSTWNDNPPSPKDNFDEENDYWNTMIALKRINSTDVRQVVPKRFWSSGTTFDMYRHNYSRSNRAPVSGSTNLYNSNFYVLNSDYRVYICL
;
A
#
# COMPACT_ATOMS: atom_id res chain seq x y z
N MET A 1 4.54 -21.21 -15.24
CA MET A 1 3.34 -20.37 -15.42
C MET A 1 3.50 -19.16 -14.52
N ALA A 2 3.55 -17.95 -15.05
CA ALA A 2 3.66 -16.75 -14.22
C ALA A 2 2.32 -16.50 -13.51
N ALA A 3 2.35 -16.28 -12.20
CA ALA A 3 1.15 -15.92 -11.45
C ALA A 3 0.62 -14.57 -11.95
N ILE A 4 -0.63 -14.53 -12.40
CA ILE A 4 -1.26 -13.30 -12.87
C ILE A 4 -1.92 -12.62 -11.66
N ILE A 5 -1.16 -11.76 -10.99
CA ILE A 5 -1.71 -10.85 -9.98
C ILE A 5 -1.97 -9.52 -10.68
N THR A 6 -3.24 -9.26 -10.99
CA THR A 6 -3.66 -8.00 -11.62
C THR A 6 -3.89 -6.92 -10.57
N ASP A 7 -3.89 -5.64 -10.99
CA ASP A 7 -4.26 -4.52 -10.12
C ASP A 7 -5.67 -4.67 -9.54
N GLN A 8 -6.58 -5.30 -10.27
CA GLN A 8 -7.95 -5.59 -9.81
C GLN A 8 -7.95 -6.55 -8.60
N VAL A 9 -7.12 -7.58 -8.63
CA VAL A 9 -6.97 -8.53 -7.51
C VAL A 9 -6.37 -7.81 -6.30
N ARG A 10 -5.37 -6.96 -6.49
CA ARG A 10 -4.76 -6.16 -5.41
C ARG A 10 -5.75 -5.22 -4.77
N ILE A 11 -6.56 -4.51 -5.58
CA ILE A 11 -7.61 -3.61 -5.11
C ILE A 11 -8.69 -4.40 -4.34
N LEU A 12 -9.10 -5.56 -4.84
CA LEU A 12 -10.07 -6.41 -4.17
C LEU A 12 -9.54 -6.91 -2.83
N ASN A 13 -8.30 -7.36 -2.77
CA ASN A 13 -7.68 -7.81 -1.52
C ASN A 13 -7.60 -6.69 -0.48
N ALA A 14 -7.21 -5.48 -0.89
CA ALA A 14 -7.19 -4.32 -0.01
C ALA A 14 -8.59 -3.98 0.53
N LYS A 15 -9.61 -4.04 -0.32
CA LYS A 15 -11.02 -3.82 0.10
C LYS A 15 -11.49 -4.90 1.07
N ASN A 16 -11.20 -6.17 0.79
CA ASN A 16 -11.58 -7.29 1.65
C ASN A 16 -10.88 -7.20 3.02
N PHE A 17 -9.62 -6.78 3.05
CA PHE A 17 -8.89 -6.57 4.30
C PHE A 17 -9.54 -5.47 5.16
N VAL A 18 -9.86 -4.32 4.58
CA VAL A 18 -10.55 -3.22 5.29
C VAL A 18 -11.94 -3.66 5.75
N ALA A 19 -12.68 -4.40 4.92
CA ALA A 19 -13.99 -4.97 5.30
C ALA A 19 -13.86 -5.99 6.44
N GLY A 20 -12.80 -6.80 6.44
CA GLY A 20 -12.49 -7.73 7.53
C GLY A 20 -12.26 -7.02 8.86
N ILE A 21 -11.52 -5.91 8.86
CA ILE A 21 -11.30 -5.08 10.06
C ILE A 21 -12.61 -4.46 10.56
N ALA A 22 -13.50 -4.08 9.64
CA ALA A 22 -14.79 -3.49 9.98
C ALA A 22 -15.80 -4.52 10.55
N ASN A 23 -15.56 -5.83 10.36
CA ASN A 23 -16.42 -6.89 10.85
C ASN A 23 -16.26 -7.05 12.36
N ALA A 24 -17.35 -6.90 13.12
CA ALA A 24 -17.37 -6.99 14.57
C ALA A 24 -16.93 -8.37 15.12
N SER A 25 -17.04 -9.43 14.32
CA SER A 25 -16.61 -10.79 14.69
C SER A 25 -15.10 -10.97 14.66
N ASN A 26 -14.36 -10.06 14.03
CA ASN A 26 -12.91 -10.13 13.91
C ASN A 26 -12.23 -9.20 14.91
N SER A 27 -11.06 -9.60 15.40
CA SER A 27 -10.22 -8.76 16.24
C SER A 27 -8.83 -8.64 15.61
N TYR A 28 -8.49 -7.44 15.19
CA TYR A 28 -7.19 -7.11 14.64
C TYR A 28 -6.45 -6.17 15.57
N TYR A 29 -5.15 -6.36 15.64
CA TYR A 29 -4.25 -5.55 16.45
C TYR A 29 -3.10 -5.04 15.60
N SER A 30 -2.71 -3.81 15.85
CA SER A 30 -1.47 -3.23 15.34
C SER A 30 -0.49 -3.13 16.49
N PHE A 31 0.75 -3.47 16.25
CA PHE A 31 1.81 -3.36 17.25
C PHE A 31 3.06 -2.70 16.67
N VAL A 32 3.90 -2.20 17.57
CA VAL A 32 5.22 -1.66 17.25
C VAL A 32 6.26 -2.54 17.92
N GLY A 33 7.22 -3.02 17.15
CA GLY A 33 8.31 -3.87 17.58
C GLY A 33 9.50 -3.75 16.66
N LEU A 34 10.53 -4.54 16.87
CA LEU A 34 11.70 -4.59 15.99
C LEU A 34 11.36 -5.39 14.72
N PRO A 35 11.72 -4.93 13.53
CA PRO A 35 11.40 -5.61 12.27
C PRO A 35 12.19 -6.92 12.08
N ASN A 36 13.34 -7.05 12.71
CA ASN A 36 14.18 -8.24 12.65
C ASN A 36 15.05 -8.33 13.92
N PRO A 37 14.46 -8.80 15.04
CA PRO A 37 15.11 -8.74 16.35
C PRO A 37 16.36 -9.59 16.48
N THR A 38 16.49 -10.67 15.71
CA THR A 38 17.65 -11.57 15.74
C THR A 38 18.88 -11.02 15.03
N ASP A 39 18.69 -10.08 14.09
CA ASP A 39 19.77 -9.50 13.28
C ASP A 39 20.15 -8.08 13.76
N TYR A 40 19.95 -7.78 15.04
CA TYR A 40 20.29 -6.46 15.58
C TYR A 40 21.77 -6.13 15.40
N SER A 41 22.05 -4.96 14.88
CA SER A 41 23.40 -4.39 14.77
C SER A 41 23.44 -2.93 15.20
N SER A 42 24.63 -2.43 15.48
CA SER A 42 24.83 -1.01 15.85
C SER A 42 24.48 -0.03 14.72
N THR A 43 24.32 -0.51 13.48
CA THR A 43 23.98 0.29 12.32
C THR A 43 22.47 0.36 12.02
N TRP A 44 21.62 -0.20 12.87
CA TRP A 44 20.17 -0.23 12.66
C TRP A 44 19.53 1.16 12.51
N ASN A 45 20.06 2.16 13.19
CA ASN A 45 19.52 3.52 13.07
C ASN A 45 19.72 4.10 11.67
N ASP A 46 20.84 3.77 11.04
CA ASP A 46 21.22 4.28 9.73
C ASP A 46 20.78 3.37 8.58
N ASN A 47 20.74 2.08 8.84
CA ASN A 47 20.39 1.05 7.86
C ASN A 47 19.59 -0.08 8.51
N PRO A 48 18.29 0.13 8.79
CA PRO A 48 17.44 -0.89 9.37
C PRO A 48 17.26 -2.06 8.40
N PRO A 49 17.26 -3.33 8.90
CA PRO A 49 17.02 -4.49 8.07
C PRO A 49 15.60 -4.49 7.49
N SER A 50 15.43 -5.07 6.31
CA SER A 50 14.11 -5.26 5.72
C SER A 50 13.29 -6.23 6.56
N PRO A 51 12.00 -5.97 6.78
CA PRO A 51 11.10 -6.91 7.44
C PRO A 51 11.04 -8.24 6.68
N LYS A 52 11.01 -9.35 7.40
CA LYS A 52 10.83 -10.68 6.83
C LYS A 52 9.33 -10.98 6.69
N ASP A 53 8.95 -11.60 5.59
CA ASP A 53 7.56 -12.05 5.32
C ASP A 53 7.45 -13.56 5.53
N ASN A 54 7.76 -14.01 6.75
CA ASN A 54 7.63 -15.39 7.19
C ASN A 54 7.31 -15.45 8.69
N PHE A 55 7.10 -16.66 9.23
CA PHE A 55 6.78 -16.92 10.64
C PHE A 55 7.95 -17.51 11.45
N ASP A 56 9.13 -17.57 10.89
CA ASP A 56 10.27 -18.27 11.51
C ASP A 56 10.71 -17.62 12.84
N GLU A 57 10.48 -16.31 12.96
CA GLU A 57 10.88 -15.50 14.11
C GLU A 57 9.70 -14.90 14.86
N GLU A 58 8.53 -15.54 14.80
CA GLU A 58 7.29 -14.99 15.39
C GLU A 58 7.44 -14.69 16.88
N ASN A 59 8.09 -15.58 17.64
CA ASN A 59 8.31 -15.37 19.07
C ASN A 59 9.19 -14.15 19.36
N ASP A 60 10.17 -13.87 18.50
CA ASP A 60 11.04 -12.70 18.66
C ASP A 60 10.31 -11.39 18.39
N TYR A 61 9.39 -11.39 17.45
CA TYR A 61 8.50 -10.23 17.24
C TYR A 61 7.60 -9.98 18.45
N TRP A 62 7.05 -11.03 19.06
CA TRP A 62 6.27 -10.91 20.29
C TRP A 62 7.11 -10.40 21.46
N ASN A 63 8.31 -10.89 21.63
CA ASN A 63 9.21 -10.49 22.72
C ASN A 63 9.71 -9.05 22.60
N THR A 64 9.77 -8.51 21.39
CA THR A 64 10.20 -7.12 21.13
C THR A 64 9.06 -6.13 21.00
N MET A 65 7.83 -6.55 21.20
CA MET A 65 6.65 -5.69 21.14
C MET A 65 6.66 -4.68 22.28
N ILE A 66 6.64 -3.38 21.95
CA ILE A 66 6.63 -2.27 22.91
C ILE A 66 5.30 -1.56 23.03
N ALA A 67 4.44 -1.68 22.03
CA ALA A 67 3.11 -1.09 22.05
C ALA A 67 2.15 -1.94 21.21
N LEU A 68 0.91 -2.08 21.68
CA LEU A 68 -0.16 -2.82 21.02
C LEU A 68 -1.46 -2.00 21.08
N LYS A 69 -2.17 -1.90 19.96
CA LYS A 69 -3.48 -1.28 19.88
C LYS A 69 -4.45 -2.16 19.10
N ARG A 70 -5.63 -2.43 19.65
CA ARG A 70 -6.72 -2.99 18.86
C ARG A 70 -7.18 -1.96 17.83
N ILE A 71 -7.26 -2.38 16.56
CA ILE A 71 -7.73 -1.53 15.46
C ILE A 71 -9.15 -1.88 15.07
N ASN A 72 -9.87 -0.87 14.59
CA ASN A 72 -11.24 -0.97 14.11
C ASN A 72 -11.42 -0.19 12.80
N SER A 73 -12.63 -0.13 12.29
CA SER A 73 -12.94 0.54 11.02
C SER A 73 -12.60 2.04 10.99
N THR A 74 -12.45 2.70 12.13
CA THR A 74 -12.08 4.13 12.19
C THR A 74 -10.57 4.36 12.12
N ASP A 75 -9.77 3.33 12.45
CA ASP A 75 -8.32 3.41 12.47
C ASP A 75 -7.69 3.14 11.10
N VAL A 76 -8.43 2.54 10.16
CA VAL A 76 -7.92 2.13 8.85
C VAL A 76 -8.59 2.93 7.74
N ARG A 77 -7.79 3.46 6.82
CA ARG A 77 -8.24 4.20 5.65
C ARG A 77 -7.52 3.73 4.41
N GLN A 78 -8.25 3.64 3.31
CA GLN A 78 -7.63 3.51 2.00
C GLN A 78 -7.10 4.87 1.57
N VAL A 79 -5.86 4.89 1.11
CA VAL A 79 -5.19 6.10 0.63
C VAL A 79 -4.66 5.88 -0.78
N VAL A 80 -4.51 6.97 -1.52
CA VAL A 80 -3.91 6.99 -2.86
C VAL A 80 -2.84 8.08 -2.90
N PRO A 81 -1.84 7.98 -3.76
CA PRO A 81 -0.86 9.04 -3.95
C PRO A 81 -1.54 10.35 -4.33
N LYS A 82 -1.17 11.45 -3.67
CA LYS A 82 -1.70 12.78 -3.97
C LYS A 82 -0.99 13.34 -5.20
N ARG A 83 -1.76 13.64 -6.24
CA ARG A 83 -1.27 14.21 -7.50
C ARG A 83 -1.92 15.55 -7.72
N PHE A 84 -1.12 16.60 -7.76
CA PHE A 84 -1.63 17.95 -7.97
C PHE A 84 -1.77 18.27 -9.45
N TRP A 85 -2.82 19.04 -9.77
CA TRP A 85 -2.95 19.64 -11.09
C TRP A 85 -1.92 20.76 -11.26
N SER A 86 -1.29 20.81 -12.43
CA SER A 86 -0.53 21.95 -12.90
C SER A 86 -0.80 22.18 -14.38
N SER A 87 -0.87 23.47 -14.78
CA SER A 87 -1.12 23.83 -16.17
C SER A 87 0.00 23.31 -17.07
N GLY A 88 -0.35 22.82 -18.25
CA GLY A 88 0.61 22.27 -19.23
C GLY A 88 1.08 20.84 -18.96
N THR A 89 0.62 20.22 -17.87
CA THR A 89 0.94 18.81 -17.59
C THR A 89 0.03 17.88 -18.37
N THR A 90 0.64 16.89 -19.02
CA THR A 90 -0.10 15.80 -19.69
C THR A 90 -0.32 14.66 -18.71
N PHE A 91 -1.52 14.11 -18.71
CA PHE A 91 -1.90 13.01 -17.83
C PHE A 91 -2.16 11.72 -18.62
N ASP A 92 -1.99 10.58 -17.95
CA ASP A 92 -2.37 9.29 -18.53
C ASP A 92 -3.88 9.17 -18.62
N MET A 93 -4.37 8.51 -19.66
CA MET A 93 -5.77 8.08 -19.71
C MET A 93 -5.97 6.89 -18.78
N TYR A 94 -7.09 6.84 -18.06
CA TYR A 94 -7.42 5.67 -17.23
C TYR A 94 -7.59 4.41 -18.09
N ARG A 95 -6.89 3.34 -17.72
CA ARG A 95 -7.08 2.00 -18.27
C ARG A 95 -6.90 0.97 -17.16
N HIS A 96 -7.85 0.07 -17.01
CA HIS A 96 -7.81 -0.99 -16.00
C HIS A 96 -6.74 -2.06 -16.23
N ASN A 97 -6.16 -2.13 -17.43
CA ASN A 97 -5.30 -3.21 -17.91
C ASN A 97 -3.85 -2.79 -18.16
N TYR A 98 -3.36 -1.77 -17.48
CA TYR A 98 -1.94 -1.43 -17.54
C TYR A 98 -1.07 -2.62 -17.14
N SER A 99 -0.02 -2.87 -17.93
CA SER A 99 0.90 -4.00 -17.77
C SER A 99 2.25 -3.68 -18.40
N ARG A 100 3.19 -4.61 -18.34
CA ARG A 100 4.48 -4.46 -19.02
C ARG A 100 4.35 -4.34 -20.56
N SER A 101 3.36 -5.00 -21.15
CA SER A 101 3.05 -4.95 -22.59
C SER A 101 2.08 -3.84 -22.97
N ASN A 102 1.39 -3.22 -22.00
CA ASN A 102 0.44 -2.14 -22.20
C ASN A 102 0.68 -1.03 -21.18
N ARG A 103 1.71 -0.24 -21.44
CA ARG A 103 2.14 0.83 -20.51
C ARG A 103 1.25 2.07 -20.61
N ALA A 104 1.19 2.82 -19.53
CA ALA A 104 0.61 4.15 -19.53
C ALA A 104 1.40 5.07 -20.49
N PRO A 105 0.70 5.82 -21.38
CA PRO A 105 1.35 6.50 -22.49
C PRO A 105 2.24 7.68 -22.08
N VAL A 106 1.94 8.31 -20.93
CA VAL A 106 2.68 9.49 -20.46
C VAL A 106 3.70 9.10 -19.39
N SER A 107 3.29 8.39 -18.33
CA SER A 107 4.18 8.00 -17.24
C SER A 107 5.02 6.75 -17.53
N GLY A 108 4.68 5.99 -18.57
CA GLY A 108 5.30 4.69 -18.84
C GLY A 108 4.97 3.61 -17.81
N SER A 109 4.06 3.88 -16.88
CA SER A 109 3.71 2.96 -15.79
C SER A 109 3.10 1.66 -16.30
N THR A 110 3.40 0.58 -15.59
CA THR A 110 2.89 -0.78 -15.87
C THR A 110 1.76 -1.18 -14.93
N ASN A 111 1.29 -0.27 -14.08
CA ASN A 111 0.24 -0.52 -13.10
C ASN A 111 -0.55 0.77 -12.79
N LEU A 112 -1.74 0.61 -12.21
CA LEU A 112 -2.62 1.74 -11.87
C LEU A 112 -2.06 2.61 -10.74
N TYR A 113 -1.32 2.03 -9.81
CA TYR A 113 -0.80 2.77 -8.66
C TYR A 113 0.18 3.88 -9.07
N ASN A 114 1.03 3.61 -10.05
CA ASN A 114 2.07 4.53 -10.50
C ASN A 114 1.66 5.39 -11.70
N SER A 115 0.53 5.08 -12.37
CA SER A 115 0.05 5.86 -13.51
C SER A 115 -0.55 7.20 -13.08
N ASN A 116 -0.45 8.22 -13.94
CA ASN A 116 -0.90 9.58 -13.67
C ASN A 116 -2.28 9.86 -14.30
N PHE A 117 -3.28 9.01 -14.01
CA PHE A 117 -4.60 9.11 -14.64
C PHE A 117 -5.61 9.96 -13.86
N TYR A 118 -5.26 10.46 -12.70
CA TYR A 118 -6.11 11.33 -11.88
C TYR A 118 -5.32 12.49 -11.30
N VAL A 119 -6.03 13.54 -10.93
CA VAL A 119 -5.44 14.77 -10.41
C VAL A 119 -6.36 15.41 -9.37
N LEU A 120 -5.76 16.04 -8.37
CA LEU A 120 -6.43 16.81 -7.34
C LEU A 120 -6.24 18.30 -7.62
N ASN A 121 -7.35 19.07 -7.69
CA ASN A 121 -7.28 20.53 -7.81
C ASN A 121 -7.18 21.22 -6.43
N SER A 122 -7.09 22.55 -6.44
CA SER A 122 -7.03 23.39 -5.23
C SER A 122 -8.28 23.31 -4.35
N ASP A 123 -9.43 22.96 -4.91
CA ASP A 123 -10.71 22.81 -4.22
C ASP A 123 -10.90 21.40 -3.64
N TYR A 124 -9.85 20.59 -3.62
CA TYR A 124 -9.87 19.18 -3.17
C TYR A 124 -10.81 18.28 -3.97
N ARG A 125 -11.07 18.60 -5.23
CA ARG A 125 -11.82 17.73 -6.15
C ARG A 125 -10.85 16.87 -6.94
N VAL A 126 -11.21 15.59 -7.10
CA VAL A 126 -10.45 14.63 -7.90
C VAL A 126 -11.07 14.48 -9.26
N TYR A 127 -10.26 14.64 -10.29
CA TYR A 127 -10.65 14.44 -11.69
C TYR A 127 -9.88 13.25 -12.26
N ILE A 128 -10.54 12.49 -13.12
CA ILE A 128 -9.98 11.36 -13.83
C ILE A 128 -9.88 11.70 -15.33
N CYS A 129 -8.77 11.30 -15.93
CA CYS A 129 -8.57 11.39 -17.37
C CYS A 129 -9.14 10.13 -18.04
N LEU A 130 -10.16 10.30 -18.88
CA LEU A 130 -10.85 9.24 -19.61
C LEU A 130 -10.50 9.29 -21.10
#